data_0ff07ba1524885857d2bcee3f8a1ffb8
#
_entry.id   0ff07ba1524885857d2bcee3f8a1ffb8
#
_cell.length_a   1.000
_cell.length_b   1.000
_cell.length_c   1.000
_cell.angle_alpha   90.00
_cell.angle_beta   90.00
_cell.angle_gamma   90.00
#
_symmetry.space_group_name_H-M   'P 1'
#
loop_
_entity.id
_entity.type
_entity.pdbx_description
1 polymer ?
#
loop_
_entity_poly.entity_id
_entity_poly.type
_entity_poly.pdbx_seq_one_letter_code
_entity_poly.pdbx_strand_id
1 'polypeptide(L)'
;MHRSYLHFLDDIKEAAGKIQDYTKGMSYEMFLADHRTQDAVIRNFEVIGEAIKNLPDDVKARNPAVAWKQVAGLRDVISHGYFHIDFEVIWEIVTERIPVFKKDIAKILREETHREKEAHT
;
A
#
# COMPACT_ATOMS: atom_id res chain seq x y z
N MET A 1 -16.05 -0.58 -18.88
CA MET A 1 -15.09 -1.68 -18.82
C MET A 1 -14.72 -1.97 -17.38
N HIS A 2 -14.94 -3.18 -16.93
CA HIS A 2 -14.56 -3.57 -15.57
C HIS A 2 -13.06 -3.76 -15.46
N ARG A 3 -12.47 -3.06 -14.52
CA ARG A 3 -11.11 -3.33 -14.14
C ARG A 3 -11.10 -4.55 -13.20
N SER A 4 -10.29 -5.55 -13.52
CA SER A 4 -10.15 -6.73 -12.66
C SER A 4 -9.62 -6.34 -11.27
N TYR A 5 -10.09 -7.00 -10.22
CA TYR A 5 -9.56 -6.79 -8.87
C TYR A 5 -8.05 -7.11 -8.79
N LEU A 6 -7.55 -7.94 -9.69
CA LEU A 6 -6.11 -8.23 -9.79
C LEU A 6 -5.30 -6.98 -10.11
N HIS A 7 -5.88 -6.06 -10.89
CA HIS A 7 -5.22 -4.78 -11.19
C HIS A 7 -5.07 -3.92 -9.93
N PHE A 8 -6.06 -3.95 -9.04
CA PHE A 8 -5.95 -3.20 -7.79
C PHE A 8 -4.88 -3.79 -6.87
N LEU A 9 -4.77 -5.12 -6.81
CA LEU A 9 -3.69 -5.79 -6.07
C LEU A 9 -2.32 -5.44 -6.66
N ASP A 10 -2.22 -5.41 -7.98
CA ASP A 10 -0.99 -5.04 -8.66
C ASP A 10 -0.62 -3.57 -8.39
N ASP A 11 -1.60 -2.67 -8.41
CA ASP A 11 -1.40 -1.26 -8.06
C ASP A 11 -0.86 -1.10 -6.64
N ILE A 12 -1.40 -1.86 -5.70
CA ILE A 12 -0.95 -1.84 -4.30
C ILE A 12 0.52 -2.31 -4.21
N LYS A 13 0.83 -3.41 -4.86
CA LYS A 13 2.19 -3.96 -4.90
C LYS A 13 3.17 -2.96 -5.50
N GLU A 14 2.81 -2.35 -6.62
CA GLU A 14 3.64 -1.38 -7.30
C GLU A 14 3.86 -0.14 -6.43
N ALA A 15 2.80 0.38 -5.81
CA ALA A 15 2.90 1.54 -4.93
C ALA A 15 3.81 1.27 -3.73
N ALA A 16 3.69 0.09 -3.11
CA ALA A 16 4.56 -0.33 -2.02
C ALA A 16 6.02 -0.41 -2.47
N GLY A 17 6.27 -0.94 -3.66
CA GLY A 17 7.59 -1.01 -4.26
C GLY A 17 8.20 0.38 -4.51
N LYS A 18 7.39 1.32 -4.98
CA LYS A 18 7.83 2.70 -5.19
C LYS A 18 8.24 3.36 -3.88
N ILE A 19 7.47 3.15 -2.83
CA ILE A 19 7.81 3.68 -1.50
C ILE A 19 9.19 3.18 -1.06
N GLN A 20 9.44 1.88 -1.23
CA GLN A 20 10.74 1.29 -0.90
C GLN A 20 11.86 1.89 -1.74
N ASP A 21 11.65 2.03 -3.04
CA ASP A 21 12.65 2.55 -3.97
C ASP A 21 13.00 4.00 -3.65
N TYR A 22 11.99 4.84 -3.36
CA TYR A 22 12.23 6.25 -3.06
C TYR A 22 12.98 6.47 -1.75
N THR A 23 12.80 5.57 -0.79
CA THR A 23 13.40 5.70 0.55
C THR A 23 14.64 4.85 0.75
N LYS A 24 15.04 4.08 -0.26
CA LYS A 24 16.18 3.17 -0.18
C LYS A 24 17.45 3.92 0.20
N GLY A 25 18.11 3.43 1.23
CA GLY A 25 19.38 4.02 1.70
C GLY A 25 19.22 5.31 2.49
N MET A 26 17.99 5.78 2.74
CA MET A 26 17.77 7.00 3.52
C MET A 26 17.73 6.73 5.02
N SER A 27 18.26 7.68 5.78
CA SER A 27 18.01 7.78 7.22
C SER A 27 16.74 8.59 7.45
N TYR A 28 16.24 8.56 8.68
CA TYR A 28 15.10 9.41 9.06
C TYR A 28 15.41 10.89 8.82
N GLU A 29 16.61 11.33 9.19
CA GLU A 29 17.04 12.72 8.99
C GLU A 29 17.04 13.12 7.51
N MET A 30 17.49 12.23 6.64
CA MET A 30 17.46 12.46 5.20
C MET A 30 16.02 12.57 4.69
N PHE A 31 15.14 11.70 5.18
CA PHE A 31 13.73 11.72 4.83
C PHE A 31 13.07 13.02 5.27
N LEU A 32 13.36 13.50 6.48
CA LEU A 32 12.82 14.76 7.00
C LEU A 32 13.26 15.97 6.18
N ALA A 33 14.44 15.91 5.58
CA ALA A 33 14.99 17.00 4.78
C ALA A 33 14.55 16.94 3.31
N ASP A 34 13.90 15.86 2.89
CA ASP A 34 13.57 15.62 1.48
C ASP A 34 12.06 15.71 1.24
N HIS A 35 11.58 16.90 0.93
CA HIS A 35 10.15 17.17 0.71
C HIS A 35 9.60 16.40 -0.50
N ARG A 36 10.40 16.22 -1.54
CA ARG A 36 9.97 15.47 -2.73
C ARG A 36 9.71 14.01 -2.40
N THR A 37 10.60 13.40 -1.63
CA THR A 37 10.42 12.01 -1.19
C THR A 37 9.21 11.89 -0.26
N GLN A 38 9.02 12.82 0.67
CA GLN A 38 7.84 12.86 1.53
C GLN A 38 6.56 12.87 0.70
N ASP A 39 6.48 13.77 -0.26
CA ASP A 39 5.30 13.91 -1.13
C ASP A 39 5.05 12.63 -1.94
N ALA A 40 6.11 12.03 -2.47
CA ALA A 40 6.00 10.80 -3.24
C ALA A 40 5.52 9.62 -2.38
N VAL A 41 6.01 9.51 -1.16
CA VAL A 41 5.58 8.48 -0.20
C VAL A 41 4.11 8.66 0.15
N ILE A 42 3.70 9.87 0.49
CA ILE A 42 2.31 10.19 0.83
C ILE A 42 1.39 9.87 -0.35
N ARG A 43 1.78 10.26 -1.56
CA ARG A 43 1.02 9.96 -2.78
C ARG A 43 0.80 8.47 -2.95
N ASN A 44 1.83 7.66 -2.71
CA ASN A 44 1.72 6.21 -2.85
C ASN A 44 0.89 5.57 -1.72
N PHE A 45 0.89 6.13 -0.52
CA PHE A 45 -0.05 5.71 0.52
C PHE A 45 -1.50 5.97 0.10
N GLU A 46 -1.77 7.10 -0.54
CA GLU A 46 -3.10 7.41 -1.08
C GLU A 46 -3.50 6.41 -2.17
N VAL A 47 -2.58 6.06 -3.06
CA VAL A 47 -2.81 5.05 -4.10
C VAL A 47 -3.17 3.71 -3.48
N ILE A 48 -2.42 3.28 -2.45
CA ILE A 48 -2.70 2.03 -1.74
C ILE A 48 -4.10 2.06 -1.12
N GLY A 49 -4.43 3.13 -0.40
CA GLY A 49 -5.74 3.26 0.25
C GLY A 49 -6.89 3.23 -0.74
N GLU A 50 -6.75 3.92 -1.86
CA GLU A 50 -7.78 3.94 -2.90
C GLU A 50 -7.94 2.57 -3.56
N ALA A 51 -6.85 1.87 -3.83
CA ALA A 51 -6.90 0.53 -4.42
C ALA A 51 -7.55 -0.46 -3.47
N ILE A 52 -7.25 -0.41 -2.17
CA ILE A 52 -7.89 -1.26 -1.16
C ILE A 52 -9.39 -1.02 -1.13
N LYS A 53 -9.82 0.24 -1.21
CA LYS A 53 -11.23 0.60 -1.22
C LYS A 53 -11.97 -0.05 -2.39
N ASN A 54 -11.29 -0.25 -3.52
CA ASN A 54 -11.87 -0.84 -4.71
C ASN A 54 -11.77 -2.37 -4.77
N LEU A 55 -11.09 -3.00 -3.79
CA LEU A 55 -11.05 -4.46 -3.73
C LEU A 55 -12.40 -5.01 -3.26
N PRO A 56 -12.88 -6.11 -3.88
CA PRO A 56 -14.09 -6.78 -3.41
C PRO A 56 -13.95 -7.28 -1.97
N ASP A 57 -15.06 -7.25 -1.24
CA ASP A 57 -15.06 -7.68 0.17
C ASP A 57 -14.66 -9.14 0.34
N ASP A 58 -15.03 -10.01 -0.60
CA ASP A 58 -14.67 -11.42 -0.54
C ASP A 58 -13.16 -11.65 -0.69
N VAL A 59 -12.49 -10.85 -1.50
CA VAL A 59 -11.01 -10.92 -1.61
C VAL A 59 -10.37 -10.55 -0.28
N LYS A 60 -10.85 -9.49 0.35
CA LYS A 60 -10.34 -9.08 1.67
C LYS A 60 -10.64 -10.11 2.75
N ALA A 61 -11.81 -10.70 2.72
CA ALA A 61 -12.22 -11.74 3.68
C ALA A 61 -11.38 -13.01 3.55
N ARG A 62 -10.96 -13.37 2.33
CA ARG A 62 -10.07 -14.53 2.11
C ARG A 62 -8.64 -14.32 2.59
N ASN A 63 -8.25 -13.06 2.84
CA ASN A 63 -6.86 -12.71 3.16
C ASN A 63 -6.81 -11.89 4.45
N PRO A 64 -7.23 -12.49 5.59
CA PRO A 64 -7.37 -11.75 6.85
C PRO A 64 -6.04 -11.39 7.51
N ALA A 65 -4.92 -11.93 7.04
CA ALA A 65 -3.60 -11.58 7.56
C ALA A 65 -3.24 -10.12 7.31
N VAL A 66 -3.82 -9.51 6.27
CA VAL A 66 -3.63 -8.09 5.99
C VAL A 66 -4.69 -7.27 6.74
N ALA A 67 -4.24 -6.25 7.46
CA ALA A 67 -5.12 -5.33 8.19
C ALA A 67 -5.69 -4.28 7.21
N TRP A 68 -6.57 -4.71 6.31
CA TRP A 68 -7.08 -3.91 5.21
C TRP A 68 -7.66 -2.57 5.65
N LYS A 69 -8.47 -2.60 6.71
CA LYS A 69 -9.15 -1.40 7.21
C LYS A 69 -8.15 -0.38 7.76
N GLN A 70 -7.16 -0.85 8.51
CA GLN A 70 -6.14 0.03 9.07
C GLN A 70 -5.26 0.64 7.99
N VAL A 71 -4.87 -0.16 6.99
CA VAL A 71 -4.05 0.33 5.87
C VAL A 71 -4.85 1.35 5.04
N ALA A 72 -6.12 1.05 4.74
CA ALA A 72 -6.98 2.00 4.04
C ALA A 72 -7.19 3.29 4.85
N GLY A 73 -7.27 3.18 6.17
CA GLY A 73 -7.43 4.31 7.08
C GLY A 73 -6.27 5.29 7.09
N LEU A 74 -5.06 4.85 6.71
CA LEU A 74 -3.91 5.75 6.57
C LEU A 74 -4.17 6.89 5.60
N ARG A 75 -4.90 6.60 4.53
CA ARG A 75 -5.29 7.60 3.55
C ARG A 75 -6.09 8.74 4.20
N ASP A 76 -7.05 8.39 5.06
CA ASP A 76 -7.87 9.39 5.74
C ASP A 76 -7.06 10.23 6.72
N VAL A 77 -6.18 9.59 7.49
CA VAL A 77 -5.30 10.28 8.43
C VAL A 77 -4.41 11.28 7.69
N ILE A 78 -3.80 10.88 6.58
CA ILE A 78 -2.94 11.73 5.77
C ILE A 78 -3.75 12.85 5.10
N SER A 79 -4.93 12.53 4.56
CA SER A 79 -5.75 13.50 3.83
C SER A 79 -6.41 14.53 4.74
N HIS A 80 -6.78 14.15 5.98
CA HIS A 80 -7.48 15.02 6.92
C HIS A 80 -6.58 15.56 8.03
N GLY A 81 -5.44 14.91 8.29
CA GLY A 81 -4.44 15.38 9.23
C GLY A 81 -3.43 16.35 8.64
N TYR A 82 -3.84 17.09 7.63
CA TYR A 82 -3.00 17.91 6.78
C TYR A 82 -2.03 18.85 7.51
N PHE A 83 -2.45 19.37 8.66
CA PHE A 83 -1.64 20.28 9.45
C PHE A 83 -0.75 19.58 10.49
N HIS A 84 -0.90 18.25 10.64
CA HIS A 84 -0.23 17.50 11.68
C HIS A 84 0.27 16.14 11.18
N ILE A 85 0.92 16.14 10.00
CA ILE A 85 1.52 14.92 9.49
C ILE A 85 2.70 14.55 10.40
N ASP A 86 2.61 13.38 11.04
CA ASP A 86 3.68 12.88 11.89
C ASP A 86 4.64 12.04 11.03
N PHE A 87 5.74 12.64 10.62
CA PHE A 87 6.72 11.96 9.78
C PHE A 87 7.47 10.84 10.49
N GLU A 88 7.53 10.85 11.81
CA GLU A 88 8.09 9.70 12.56
C GLU A 88 7.23 8.46 12.35
N VAL A 89 5.91 8.61 12.44
CA VAL A 89 4.97 7.52 12.21
C VAL A 89 5.06 7.03 10.76
N ILE A 90 5.11 7.95 9.80
CA ILE A 90 5.25 7.59 8.39
C ILE A 90 6.55 6.83 8.16
N TRP A 91 7.66 7.28 8.73
CA TRP A 91 8.95 6.63 8.58
C TRP A 91 8.96 5.22 9.18
N GLU A 92 8.34 5.03 10.33
CA GLU A 92 8.18 3.72 10.95
C GLU A 92 7.40 2.78 10.04
N ILE A 93 6.30 3.25 9.45
CA ILE A 93 5.50 2.47 8.51
C ILE A 93 6.33 2.10 7.28
N VAL A 94 7.07 3.06 6.72
CA VAL A 94 7.91 2.84 5.53
C VAL A 94 8.97 1.78 5.80
N THR A 95 9.64 1.85 6.94
CA THR A 95 10.78 0.98 7.22
C THR A 95 10.38 -0.38 7.76
N GLU A 96 9.33 -0.47 8.55
CA GLU A 96 8.97 -1.69 9.26
C GLU A 96 7.74 -2.39 8.70
N ARG A 97 6.76 -1.65 8.21
CA ARG A 97 5.50 -2.24 7.76
C ARG A 97 5.41 -2.47 6.26
N ILE A 98 5.89 -1.54 5.46
CA ILE A 98 5.82 -1.66 3.99
C ILE A 98 6.53 -2.89 3.46
N PRO A 99 7.72 -3.28 3.95
CA PRO A 99 8.38 -4.50 3.44
C PRO A 99 7.54 -5.77 3.64
N VAL A 100 6.93 -5.93 4.81
CA VAL A 100 6.06 -7.07 5.12
C VAL A 100 4.78 -7.00 4.30
N PHE A 101 4.16 -5.84 4.25
CA PHE A 101 2.94 -5.61 3.49
C PHE A 101 3.12 -5.94 2.00
N LYS A 102 4.23 -5.49 1.42
CA LYS A 102 4.54 -5.77 0.01
C LYS A 102 4.65 -7.28 -0.24
N LYS A 103 5.32 -8.02 0.65
CA LYS A 103 5.44 -9.47 0.55
C LYS A 103 4.09 -10.15 0.63
N ASP A 104 3.25 -9.71 1.56
CA ASP A 104 1.89 -10.25 1.72
C ASP A 104 1.05 -10.00 0.47
N ILE A 105 1.10 -8.80 -0.07
CA ILE A 105 0.37 -8.44 -1.30
C ILE A 105 0.87 -9.25 -2.49
N ALA A 106 2.19 -9.42 -2.63
CA ALA A 106 2.76 -10.23 -3.71
C ALA A 106 2.26 -11.67 -3.66
N LYS A 107 2.20 -12.25 -2.46
CA LYS A 107 1.67 -13.60 -2.25
C LYS A 107 0.18 -13.67 -2.60
N ILE A 108 -0.61 -12.70 -2.11
CA ILE A 108 -2.04 -12.65 -2.39
C ILE A 108 -2.28 -12.51 -3.90
N LEU A 109 -1.53 -11.65 -4.57
CA LEU A 109 -1.66 -11.47 -6.02
C LEU A 109 -1.40 -12.78 -6.78
N ARG A 110 -0.39 -13.55 -6.37
CA ARG A 110 -0.11 -14.86 -6.99
C ARG A 110 -1.26 -15.84 -6.76
N GLU A 111 -1.75 -15.92 -5.53
CA GLU A 111 -2.83 -16.84 -5.17
C GLU A 111 -4.14 -16.48 -5.86
N GLU A 112 -4.49 -15.19 -5.89
CA GLU A 112 -5.72 -14.74 -6.54
C GLU A 112 -5.63 -14.85 -8.07
N THR A 113 -4.45 -14.66 -8.65
CA THR A 113 -4.23 -14.88 -10.08
C THR A 113 -4.47 -16.34 -10.43
N HIS A 114 -3.94 -17.25 -9.62
CA HIS A 114 -4.15 -18.70 -9.80
C HIS A 114 -5.62 -19.07 -9.66
N ARG A 115 -6.30 -18.51 -8.66
CA ARG A 115 -7.72 -18.72 -8.43
C ARG A 115 -8.56 -18.28 -9.62
N GLU A 116 -8.24 -17.11 -10.23
CA GLU A 116 -8.94 -16.63 -11.41
C GLU A 116 -8.75 -17.55 -12.62
N LYS A 117 -7.55 -18.05 -12.82
CA LYS A 117 -7.27 -19.00 -13.91
C LYS A 117 -8.06 -20.29 -13.75
N GLU A 118 -8.15 -20.83 -12.53
CA GLU A 118 -8.93 -22.01 -12.25
C GLU A 118 -10.42 -21.81 -12.47
N ALA A 119 -10.93 -20.63 -12.12
CA ALA A 119 -12.34 -20.29 -12.30
C ALA A 119 -12.77 -20.23 -13.77
N HIS A 120 -11.81 -20.03 -14.69
CA HIS A 120 -12.07 -19.91 -16.13
C HIS A 120 -11.68 -21.17 -16.92
N THR A 121 -11.32 -22.24 -16.24
CA THR A 121 -11.10 -23.56 -16.90
C THR A 121 -12.32 -24.51 -16.71
#